data_7f5b8f3963f0d22d98172720efbef653
#
_entry.id   7f5b8f3963f0d22d98172720efbef653
#
_cell.length_a   1.000
_cell.length_b   1.000
_cell.length_c   1.000
_cell.angle_alpha   90.00
_cell.angle_beta   90.00
_cell.angle_gamma   90.00
#
_symmetry.space_group_name_H-M   'P 1'
#
loop_
_entity.id
_entity.type
_entity.pdbx_description
1 polymer ?
#
loop_
_entity_poly.entity_id
_entity_poly.type
_entity_poly.pdbx_seq_one_letter_code
_entity_poly.pdbx_strand_id
1 'polypeptide(L)'
;MARWRRGGTPAHGVWAGIGITVLAIGVIALSVQALQQTGAQATGSTATPKPTFSFGGPAPVPSDESVTGTPTPSRTPAAGDTGAPGVDERFLAVGEGVLWRGTAGACDADAPVIELSYDSGATWDDVTPTYRGIAQLRALATFGGPHAEAVADLGDECEPQAIRTFTAGEFWEPYPDQLAAWTYIDPTDAGMIVTPDGSIEAPCAEPWGLRARGGVVALICDGSAYVQDADEWAPLVQGGAAALSVNAAGAIAIAHTADTCAGVAISRYEDGTTDEIDCAEGADPQDSAALAFAGDALLLWSGDTVVTLG
;
A
#
# COMPACT_ATOMS: atom_id res chain seq x y z
N MET A 1 -27.06 72.87 7.04
CA MET A 1 -28.11 72.33 6.13
C MET A 1 -27.48 71.21 5.30
N ALA A 2 -27.67 69.97 5.68
CA ALA A 2 -27.10 68.81 5.02
C ALA A 2 -28.26 68.02 4.37
N ARG A 3 -28.23 67.88 3.04
CA ARG A 3 -29.20 67.12 2.24
C ARG A 3 -28.79 65.67 2.21
N TRP A 4 -29.61 64.78 2.76
CA TRP A 4 -29.56 63.34 2.57
C TRP A 4 -29.97 62.96 1.16
N ARG A 5 -29.07 62.26 0.42
CA ARG A 5 -29.40 61.59 -0.84
C ARG A 5 -29.86 60.17 -0.50
N ARG A 6 -31.07 59.82 -0.93
CA ARG A 6 -31.57 58.45 -0.92
C ARG A 6 -30.85 57.67 -2.00
N GLY A 7 -30.14 56.60 -1.62
CA GLY A 7 -29.57 55.64 -2.54
C GLY A 7 -30.62 54.66 -3.02
N GLY A 8 -30.68 54.45 -4.33
CA GLY A 8 -31.54 53.49 -4.99
C GLY A 8 -31.06 52.07 -4.72
N THR A 9 -31.99 51.12 -4.52
CA THR A 9 -31.74 49.70 -4.37
C THR A 9 -31.29 49.09 -5.72
N PRO A 10 -30.22 48.23 -5.72
CA PRO A 10 -29.76 47.60 -6.96
C PRO A 10 -30.72 46.46 -7.36
N ALA A 11 -31.11 46.44 -8.64
CA ALA A 11 -32.00 45.46 -9.25
C ALA A 11 -31.41 44.04 -9.43
N HIS A 12 -30.35 43.69 -8.72
CA HIS A 12 -29.67 42.38 -8.87
C HIS A 12 -30.33 41.21 -8.10
N GLY A 13 -31.23 41.49 -7.12
CA GLY A 13 -31.89 40.43 -6.35
C GLY A 13 -32.93 39.62 -7.12
N VAL A 14 -33.56 40.20 -8.14
CA VAL A 14 -34.67 39.56 -8.89
C VAL A 14 -34.12 38.48 -9.86
N TRP A 15 -32.99 38.72 -10.48
CA TRP A 15 -32.36 37.78 -11.42
C TRP A 15 -31.77 36.55 -10.73
N ALA A 16 -31.24 36.71 -9.51
CA ALA A 16 -30.73 35.58 -8.71
C ALA A 16 -31.86 34.64 -8.28
N GLY A 17 -33.02 35.16 -7.90
CA GLY A 17 -34.20 34.35 -7.57
C GLY A 17 -34.72 33.48 -8.71
N ILE A 18 -34.78 34.06 -9.92
CA ILE A 18 -35.24 33.35 -11.12
C ILE A 18 -34.27 32.20 -11.49
N GLY A 19 -32.97 32.44 -11.39
CA GLY A 19 -31.93 31.41 -11.68
C GLY A 19 -32.05 30.19 -10.76
N ILE A 20 -32.25 30.40 -9.47
CA ILE A 20 -32.40 29.32 -8.48
C ILE A 20 -33.67 28.51 -8.71
N THR A 21 -34.78 29.17 -9.04
CA THR A 21 -36.06 28.51 -9.33
C THR A 21 -35.99 27.61 -10.55
N VAL A 22 -35.35 28.05 -11.64
CA VAL A 22 -35.15 27.26 -12.86
C VAL A 22 -34.27 26.03 -12.59
N LEU A 23 -33.22 26.19 -11.80
CA LEU A 23 -32.32 25.09 -11.42
C LEU A 23 -33.05 24.04 -10.57
N ALA A 24 -33.86 24.45 -9.60
CA ALA A 24 -34.65 23.55 -8.77
C ALA A 24 -35.68 22.73 -9.59
N ILE A 25 -36.36 23.36 -10.55
CA ILE A 25 -37.28 22.67 -11.45
C ILE A 25 -36.56 21.67 -12.34
N GLY A 26 -35.36 22.01 -12.82
CA GLY A 26 -34.50 21.11 -13.63
C GLY A 26 -34.10 19.84 -12.85
N VAL A 27 -33.69 20.00 -11.61
CA VAL A 27 -33.30 18.85 -10.74
C VAL A 27 -34.52 17.94 -10.46
N ILE A 28 -35.68 18.50 -10.17
CA ILE A 28 -36.90 17.70 -9.94
C ILE A 28 -37.30 16.93 -11.19
N ALA A 29 -37.23 17.54 -12.37
CA ALA A 29 -37.58 16.88 -13.63
C ALA A 29 -36.63 15.70 -13.94
N LEU A 30 -35.33 15.86 -13.72
CA LEU A 30 -34.34 14.79 -13.91
C LEU A 30 -34.51 13.65 -12.90
N SER A 31 -34.87 13.95 -11.66
CA SER A 31 -35.12 12.94 -10.63
C SER A 31 -36.36 12.10 -10.97
N VAL A 32 -37.43 12.71 -11.47
CA VAL A 32 -38.63 11.99 -11.91
C VAL A 32 -38.35 11.12 -13.12
N GLN A 33 -37.54 11.58 -14.05
CA GLN A 33 -37.13 10.79 -15.23
C GLN A 33 -36.29 9.58 -14.86
N ALA A 34 -35.36 9.72 -13.91
CA ALA A 34 -34.56 8.60 -13.39
C ALA A 34 -35.44 7.54 -12.73
N LEU A 35 -36.42 7.93 -11.90
CA LEU A 35 -37.35 7.01 -11.28
C LEU A 35 -38.25 6.26 -12.27
N GLN A 36 -38.59 6.88 -13.39
CA GLN A 36 -39.41 6.24 -14.43
C GLN A 36 -38.60 5.21 -15.25
N GLN A 37 -37.30 5.41 -15.39
CA GLN A 37 -36.41 4.45 -16.07
C GLN A 37 -36.16 3.17 -15.24
N THR A 38 -36.13 3.27 -13.92
CA THR A 38 -35.95 2.10 -13.04
C THR A 38 -37.20 1.24 -12.90
N GLY A 39 -38.40 1.78 -13.23
CA GLY A 39 -39.66 1.04 -13.20
C GLY A 39 -39.98 0.15 -14.42
N ALA A 40 -39.17 0.25 -15.51
CA ALA A 40 -39.52 -0.41 -16.77
C ALA A 40 -38.78 -1.75 -17.04
N GLN A 41 -38.01 -2.27 -16.07
CA GLN A 41 -37.26 -3.54 -16.26
C GLN A 41 -37.67 -4.68 -15.31
N ALA A 42 -38.92 -4.76 -14.94
CA ALA A 42 -39.46 -5.89 -14.18
C ALA A 42 -40.44 -6.72 -15.02
N THR A 43 -39.98 -7.30 -16.13
CA THR A 43 -40.72 -8.38 -16.80
C THR A 43 -39.76 -9.41 -17.37
N GLY A 44 -39.70 -10.57 -16.69
CA GLY A 44 -39.35 -11.85 -17.32
C GLY A 44 -37.91 -12.28 -17.29
N SER A 45 -37.33 -12.60 -16.14
CA SER A 45 -36.20 -13.52 -16.08
C SER A 45 -36.70 -14.88 -15.63
N THR A 46 -36.78 -15.81 -16.58
CA THR A 46 -36.96 -17.24 -16.32
C THR A 46 -35.75 -17.73 -15.55
N ALA A 47 -35.92 -18.16 -14.30
CA ALA A 47 -34.85 -18.69 -13.47
C ALA A 47 -34.22 -19.93 -14.14
N THR A 48 -32.93 -19.82 -14.47
CA THR A 48 -32.10 -20.95 -14.89
C THR A 48 -31.94 -21.90 -13.69
N PRO A 49 -32.18 -23.21 -13.80
CA PRO A 49 -32.04 -24.13 -12.69
C PRO A 49 -30.57 -24.22 -12.25
N LYS A 50 -30.36 -24.09 -10.91
CA LYS A 50 -29.07 -24.22 -10.26
C LYS A 50 -28.50 -25.61 -10.51
N PRO A 51 -27.23 -25.77 -10.96
CA PRO A 51 -26.64 -27.09 -11.14
C PRO A 51 -26.50 -27.80 -9.79
N THR A 52 -27.04 -29.00 -9.72
CA THR A 52 -26.89 -29.94 -8.60
C THR A 52 -25.61 -30.73 -8.80
N PHE A 53 -24.61 -30.53 -7.97
CA PHE A 53 -23.40 -31.35 -7.98
C PHE A 53 -23.64 -32.65 -7.24
N SER A 54 -23.54 -33.79 -7.92
CA SER A 54 -23.43 -35.13 -7.32
C SER A 54 -22.01 -35.34 -6.84
N PHE A 55 -21.80 -35.60 -5.58
CA PHE A 55 -20.52 -36.09 -5.08
C PHE A 55 -20.31 -37.52 -5.59
N GLY A 56 -19.38 -37.71 -6.53
CA GLY A 56 -18.89 -39.00 -6.94
C GLY A 56 -18.10 -39.65 -5.80
N GLY A 57 -18.16 -40.97 -5.73
CA GLY A 57 -17.55 -41.79 -4.70
C GLY A 57 -16.00 -41.69 -4.63
N PRO A 58 -15.40 -42.33 -3.62
CA PRO A 58 -14.00 -42.11 -3.26
C PRO A 58 -13.05 -42.56 -4.38
N ALA A 59 -12.08 -41.67 -4.69
CA ALA A 59 -11.01 -41.95 -5.62
C ALA A 59 -10.02 -42.96 -5.03
N PRO A 60 -9.37 -43.81 -5.84
CA PRO A 60 -8.36 -44.74 -5.36
C PRO A 60 -7.12 -44.01 -4.87
N VAL A 61 -6.61 -44.43 -3.71
CA VAL A 61 -5.39 -43.97 -3.08
C VAL A 61 -4.19 -44.36 -3.93
N PRO A 62 -3.32 -43.44 -4.38
CA PRO A 62 -2.05 -43.80 -4.97
C PRO A 62 -1.09 -44.33 -3.91
N SER A 63 -0.44 -45.42 -4.21
CA SER A 63 0.57 -46.07 -3.37
C SER A 63 1.81 -45.20 -3.27
N ASP A 64 2.35 -45.06 -2.05
CA ASP A 64 3.62 -44.42 -1.71
C ASP A 64 4.79 -45.00 -2.53
N GLU A 65 5.35 -44.18 -3.41
CA GLU A 65 6.75 -44.33 -3.81
C GLU A 65 7.59 -43.39 -3.01
N SER A 66 8.33 -43.94 -2.05
CA SER A 66 9.33 -43.21 -1.27
C SER A 66 10.46 -42.73 -2.16
N VAL A 67 10.41 -41.46 -2.55
CA VAL A 67 11.56 -40.78 -3.16
C VAL A 67 12.45 -40.31 -2.01
N THR A 68 13.56 -41.04 -1.82
CA THR A 68 14.63 -40.66 -0.93
C THR A 68 15.38 -39.47 -1.56
N GLY A 69 14.86 -38.26 -1.35
CA GLY A 69 15.56 -37.01 -1.67
C GLY A 69 16.68 -36.78 -0.66
N THR A 70 17.91 -36.77 -1.13
CA THR A 70 19.06 -36.29 -0.36
C THR A 70 18.78 -34.86 0.09
N PRO A 71 18.83 -34.53 1.40
CA PRO A 71 18.60 -33.15 1.84
C PRO A 71 19.71 -32.26 1.28
N THR A 72 19.34 -31.31 0.44
CA THR A 72 20.19 -30.18 0.07
C THR A 72 20.56 -29.48 1.37
N PRO A 73 21.86 -29.21 1.64
CA PRO A 73 22.26 -28.51 2.86
C PRO A 73 21.60 -27.13 2.87
N SER A 74 20.67 -26.94 3.82
CA SER A 74 20.14 -25.61 4.14
C SER A 74 21.32 -24.73 4.52
N ARG A 75 21.61 -23.69 3.76
CA ARG A 75 22.56 -22.66 4.20
C ARG A 75 22.00 -22.10 5.51
N THR A 76 22.73 -22.27 6.58
CA THR A 76 22.50 -21.47 7.79
C THR A 76 22.82 -20.04 7.41
N PRO A 77 21.87 -19.08 7.47
CA PRO A 77 22.18 -17.68 7.22
C PRO A 77 23.29 -17.23 8.16
N ALA A 78 24.29 -16.53 7.64
CA ALA A 78 25.27 -15.86 8.48
C ALA A 78 24.54 -14.75 9.26
N ALA A 79 24.88 -14.54 10.53
CA ALA A 79 24.35 -13.42 11.29
C ALA A 79 24.64 -12.11 10.54
N GLY A 80 23.59 -11.43 10.08
CA GLY A 80 23.68 -10.23 9.25
C GLY A 80 23.09 -10.36 7.83
N ASP A 81 22.72 -11.57 7.40
CA ASP A 81 22.11 -11.78 6.08
C ASP A 81 20.58 -11.81 6.24
N THR A 82 19.96 -10.61 6.26
CA THR A 82 18.51 -10.48 6.11
C THR A 82 18.17 -10.68 4.64
N GLY A 83 17.74 -11.89 4.27
CA GLY A 83 17.25 -12.19 2.93
C GLY A 83 15.97 -11.41 2.60
N ALA A 84 15.62 -11.34 1.33
CA ALA A 84 14.34 -10.76 0.90
C ALA A 84 13.17 -11.49 1.58
N PRO A 85 12.22 -10.76 2.20
CA PRO A 85 11.09 -11.37 2.93
C PRO A 85 10.06 -12.03 2.01
N GLY A 86 10.09 -11.79 0.71
CA GLY A 86 9.19 -12.39 -0.26
C GLY A 86 7.72 -12.09 0.06
N VAL A 87 6.90 -13.13 0.23
CA VAL A 87 5.46 -13.01 0.56
C VAL A 87 5.21 -12.28 1.88
N ASP A 88 6.18 -12.29 2.79
CA ASP A 88 6.11 -11.68 4.12
C ASP A 88 6.63 -10.22 4.12
N GLU A 89 6.94 -9.63 2.97
CA GLU A 89 7.28 -8.21 2.90
C GLU A 89 6.12 -7.37 3.46
N ARG A 90 6.46 -6.39 4.30
CA ARG A 90 5.50 -5.60 5.06
C ARG A 90 5.44 -4.15 4.61
N PHE A 91 4.24 -3.61 4.68
CA PHE A 91 3.94 -2.20 4.40
C PHE A 91 3.23 -1.60 5.61
N LEU A 92 3.65 -0.40 6.01
CA LEU A 92 3.01 0.38 7.06
C LEU A 92 2.79 1.80 6.55
N ALA A 93 1.58 2.32 6.68
CA ALA A 93 1.23 3.67 6.25
C ALA A 93 0.41 4.38 7.33
N VAL A 94 0.73 5.66 7.56
CA VAL A 94 0.11 6.49 8.61
C VAL A 94 -0.82 7.49 7.97
N GLY A 95 -2.10 7.46 8.37
CA GLY A 95 -3.10 8.46 8.02
C GLY A 95 -3.49 9.34 9.22
N GLU A 96 -4.45 10.22 9.02
CA GLU A 96 -4.99 11.07 10.10
C GLU A 96 -5.87 10.23 11.04
N GLY A 97 -5.31 9.81 12.18
CA GLY A 97 -6.01 9.02 13.19
C GLY A 97 -6.21 7.55 12.83
N VAL A 98 -5.51 7.05 11.81
CA VAL A 98 -5.56 5.66 11.36
C VAL A 98 -4.17 5.14 11.00
N LEU A 99 -3.98 3.84 11.18
CA LEU A 99 -2.83 3.11 10.65
C LEU A 99 -3.31 2.07 9.65
N TRP A 100 -2.56 1.94 8.57
CA TRP A 100 -2.72 0.88 7.60
C TRP A 100 -1.51 -0.01 7.61
N ARG A 101 -1.70 -1.31 7.57
CA ARG A 101 -0.63 -2.27 7.35
C ARG A 101 -1.01 -3.28 6.28
N GLY A 102 -0.01 -3.87 5.65
CA GLY A 102 -0.23 -4.93 4.69
C GLY A 102 0.97 -5.84 4.55
N THR A 103 0.72 -7.09 4.16
CA THR A 103 1.72 -8.05 3.71
C THR A 103 1.68 -8.18 2.20
N ALA A 104 2.83 -8.42 1.58
CA ALA A 104 2.93 -8.45 0.11
C ALA A 104 2.10 -9.56 -0.52
N GLY A 105 2.13 -10.77 0.03
CA GLY A 105 1.69 -11.94 -0.70
C GLY A 105 2.57 -12.17 -1.94
N ALA A 106 2.15 -13.05 -2.81
CA ALA A 106 2.78 -13.26 -4.11
C ALA A 106 1.78 -13.83 -5.13
N CYS A 107 2.00 -13.53 -6.39
CA CYS A 107 1.29 -14.17 -7.48
C CYS A 107 1.50 -15.68 -7.43
N ASP A 108 0.44 -16.45 -7.58
CA ASP A 108 0.44 -17.92 -7.52
C ASP A 108 0.80 -18.54 -6.15
N ALA A 109 0.81 -17.73 -5.08
CA ALA A 109 1.10 -18.17 -3.71
C ALA A 109 0.10 -17.56 -2.70
N ASP A 110 0.58 -17.19 -1.49
CA ASP A 110 -0.25 -16.62 -0.45
C ASP A 110 -0.77 -15.23 -0.85
N ALA A 111 -2.08 -15.02 -0.68
CA ALA A 111 -2.70 -13.74 -0.97
C ALA A 111 -2.23 -12.66 0.04
N PRO A 112 -2.13 -11.39 -0.39
CA PRO A 112 -1.81 -10.29 0.49
C PRO A 112 -2.92 -10.07 1.53
N VAL A 113 -2.54 -9.47 2.66
CA VAL A 113 -3.49 -9.01 3.67
C VAL A 113 -3.34 -7.50 3.82
N ILE A 114 -4.47 -6.78 3.87
CA ILE A 114 -4.51 -5.33 4.16
C ILE A 114 -5.40 -5.12 5.36
N GLU A 115 -4.89 -4.44 6.37
CA GLU A 115 -5.59 -4.20 7.62
C GLU A 115 -5.55 -2.72 8.00
N LEU A 116 -6.57 -2.30 8.75
CA LEU A 116 -6.76 -0.94 9.24
C LEU A 116 -6.91 -0.93 10.76
N SER A 117 -6.27 0.03 11.41
CA SER A 117 -6.41 0.29 12.84
C SER A 117 -6.84 1.73 13.11
N TYR A 118 -7.78 1.92 14.05
CA TYR A 118 -8.21 3.21 14.56
C TYR A 118 -7.68 3.53 15.97
N ASP A 119 -6.94 2.62 16.58
CA ASP A 119 -6.46 2.68 17.96
C ASP A 119 -4.93 2.57 18.07
N SER A 120 -4.25 3.16 17.09
CA SER A 120 -2.78 3.20 17.02
C SER A 120 -2.11 1.82 16.95
N GLY A 121 -2.78 0.86 16.35
CA GLY A 121 -2.25 -0.48 16.13
C GLY A 121 -2.53 -1.48 17.25
N ALA A 122 -3.41 -1.13 18.21
CA ALA A 122 -3.81 -2.06 19.28
C ALA A 122 -4.77 -3.15 18.76
N THR A 123 -5.67 -2.79 17.82
CA THR A 123 -6.53 -3.74 17.11
C THR A 123 -6.52 -3.47 15.61
N TRP A 124 -6.78 -4.51 14.83
CA TRP A 124 -6.72 -4.46 13.37
C TRP A 124 -7.95 -5.12 12.75
N ASP A 125 -8.54 -4.42 11.80
CA ASP A 125 -9.65 -4.91 10.99
C ASP A 125 -9.13 -5.31 9.61
N ASP A 126 -9.39 -6.55 9.18
CA ASP A 126 -9.07 -7.01 7.82
C ASP A 126 -9.99 -6.32 6.81
N VAL A 127 -9.40 -5.54 5.93
CA VAL A 127 -10.07 -4.77 4.87
C VAL A 127 -9.57 -5.15 3.48
N THR A 128 -9.00 -6.34 3.36
CA THR A 128 -8.48 -6.87 2.11
C THR A 128 -9.61 -7.00 1.08
N PRO A 129 -9.51 -6.39 -0.11
CA PRO A 129 -10.56 -6.46 -1.11
C PRO A 129 -10.52 -7.79 -1.87
N THR A 130 -10.96 -8.88 -1.23
CA THR A 130 -10.99 -10.23 -1.80
C THR A 130 -11.77 -10.32 -3.11
N TYR A 131 -12.76 -9.43 -3.32
CA TYR A 131 -13.55 -9.34 -4.55
C TYR A 131 -12.77 -8.75 -5.75
N ARG A 132 -11.58 -8.18 -5.52
CA ARG A 132 -10.71 -7.63 -6.57
C ARG A 132 -9.69 -8.64 -7.08
N GLY A 133 -9.51 -9.76 -6.41
CA GLY A 133 -8.52 -10.77 -6.78
C GLY A 133 -7.10 -10.21 -6.70
N ILE A 134 -6.78 -9.50 -5.60
CA ILE A 134 -5.41 -9.04 -5.35
C ILE A 134 -4.53 -10.27 -5.15
N ALA A 135 -3.49 -10.39 -5.98
CA ALA A 135 -2.51 -11.46 -5.92
C ALA A 135 -1.26 -11.03 -5.15
N GLN A 136 -0.80 -9.77 -5.33
CA GLN A 136 0.37 -9.24 -4.63
C GLN A 136 0.19 -7.74 -4.35
N LEU A 137 0.59 -7.29 -3.16
CA LEU A 137 0.69 -5.88 -2.79
C LEU A 137 2.14 -5.41 -3.04
N ARG A 138 2.30 -4.30 -3.76
CA ARG A 138 3.62 -3.73 -4.09
C ARG A 138 3.90 -2.40 -3.41
N ALA A 139 2.87 -1.66 -3.07
CA ALA A 139 2.97 -0.40 -2.33
C ALA A 139 1.67 -0.10 -1.61
N LEU A 140 1.77 0.62 -0.48
CA LEU A 140 0.64 1.08 0.32
C LEU A 140 0.93 2.48 0.84
N ALA A 141 0.00 3.41 0.64
CA ALA A 141 0.10 4.78 1.13
C ALA A 141 -1.26 5.34 1.53
N THR A 142 -1.25 6.45 2.27
CA THR A 142 -2.45 7.20 2.65
C THR A 142 -2.47 8.57 1.95
N PHE A 143 -3.67 9.09 1.67
CA PHE A 143 -3.85 10.39 1.00
C PHE A 143 -4.92 11.27 1.66
N GLY A 144 -4.98 11.24 2.98
CA GLY A 144 -5.85 12.08 3.82
C GLY A 144 -6.99 11.31 4.48
N GLY A 145 -7.22 11.59 5.76
CA GLY A 145 -8.20 10.88 6.56
C GLY A 145 -7.97 9.36 6.57
N PRO A 146 -9.03 8.55 6.55
CA PRO A 146 -8.95 7.10 6.48
C PRO A 146 -8.82 6.55 5.05
N HIS A 147 -8.39 7.36 4.10
CA HIS A 147 -8.27 6.97 2.70
C HIS A 147 -6.88 6.38 2.43
N ALA A 148 -6.85 5.32 1.63
CA ALA A 148 -5.61 4.68 1.23
C ALA A 148 -5.57 4.40 -0.27
N GLU A 149 -4.36 4.29 -0.78
CA GLU A 149 -4.07 3.87 -2.14
C GLU A 149 -2.95 2.83 -2.11
N ALA A 150 -2.98 1.94 -3.09
CA ALA A 150 -2.00 0.88 -3.21
C ALA A 150 -1.66 0.62 -4.67
N VAL A 151 -0.48 0.09 -4.93
CA VAL A 151 -0.17 -0.66 -6.14
C VAL A 151 -0.26 -2.12 -5.81
N ALA A 152 -1.09 -2.85 -6.56
CA ALA A 152 -1.29 -4.27 -6.37
C ALA A 152 -1.40 -4.98 -7.72
N ASP A 153 -0.92 -6.20 -7.78
CA ASP A 153 -1.13 -7.08 -8.92
C ASP A 153 -2.50 -7.72 -8.79
N LEU A 154 -3.28 -7.63 -9.85
CA LEU A 154 -4.65 -8.14 -9.88
C LEU A 154 -4.82 -9.29 -10.86
N GLY A 155 -5.68 -10.23 -10.48
CA GLY A 155 -6.06 -11.38 -11.30
C GLY A 155 -4.95 -12.40 -11.52
N ASP A 156 -5.24 -13.40 -12.33
CA ASP A 156 -4.34 -14.54 -12.61
C ASP A 156 -3.11 -14.13 -13.45
N GLU A 157 -3.18 -13.00 -14.15
CA GLU A 157 -2.09 -12.47 -14.97
C GLU A 157 -1.13 -11.58 -14.19
N CYS A 158 -1.45 -11.30 -12.92
CA CYS A 158 -0.62 -10.47 -12.03
C CYS A 158 -0.27 -9.09 -12.60
N GLU A 159 -1.27 -8.43 -13.18
CA GLU A 159 -1.06 -7.10 -13.75
C GLU A 159 -1.06 -6.02 -12.66
N PRO A 160 -0.04 -5.16 -12.60
CA PRO A 160 0.02 -4.08 -11.63
C PRO A 160 -1.05 -3.02 -11.91
N GLN A 161 -1.80 -2.66 -10.89
CA GLN A 161 -2.81 -1.61 -10.94
C GLN A 161 -2.74 -0.73 -9.69
N ALA A 162 -3.00 0.56 -9.87
CA ALA A 162 -3.28 1.44 -8.74
C ALA A 162 -4.74 1.25 -8.31
N ILE A 163 -4.95 1.03 -7.03
CA ILE A 163 -6.28 0.92 -6.41
C ILE A 163 -6.41 1.92 -5.27
N ARG A 164 -7.62 2.43 -5.03
CA ARG A 164 -7.92 3.40 -3.96
C ARG A 164 -9.16 3.03 -3.18
N THR A 165 -9.15 3.38 -1.90
CA THR A 165 -10.32 3.37 -1.04
C THR A 165 -10.60 4.75 -0.47
N PHE A 166 -11.86 5.16 -0.52
CA PHE A 166 -12.40 6.37 0.13
C PHE A 166 -13.35 6.01 1.29
N THR A 167 -13.45 4.73 1.59
CA THR A 167 -14.41 4.15 2.54
C THR A 167 -13.72 3.33 3.62
N ALA A 168 -12.49 3.73 4.00
CA ALA A 168 -11.71 3.04 5.02
C ALA A 168 -11.53 1.53 4.73
N GLY A 169 -11.29 1.17 3.47
CA GLY A 169 -11.08 -0.22 3.06
C GLY A 169 -12.34 -1.02 2.75
N GLU A 170 -13.56 -0.50 3.02
CA GLU A 170 -14.80 -1.21 2.70
C GLU A 170 -14.93 -1.48 1.18
N PHE A 171 -14.56 -0.47 0.38
CA PHE A 171 -14.54 -0.57 -1.08
C PHE A 171 -13.23 -0.04 -1.65
N TRP A 172 -12.63 -0.82 -2.53
CA TRP A 172 -11.46 -0.46 -3.31
C TRP A 172 -11.81 -0.43 -4.79
N GLU A 173 -11.37 0.60 -5.48
CA GLU A 173 -11.61 0.79 -6.91
C GLU A 173 -10.31 0.97 -7.67
N PRO A 174 -10.19 0.42 -8.91
CA PRO A 174 -9.02 0.65 -9.74
C PRO A 174 -8.98 2.09 -10.25
N TYR A 175 -7.77 2.67 -10.24
CA TYR A 175 -7.45 4.00 -10.75
C TYR A 175 -6.27 3.91 -11.71
N PRO A 176 -6.47 3.39 -12.95
CA PRO A 176 -5.38 3.09 -13.87
C PRO A 176 -4.53 4.32 -14.21
N ASP A 177 -5.13 5.51 -14.31
CA ASP A 177 -4.40 6.76 -14.57
C ASP A 177 -3.43 7.14 -13.43
N GLN A 178 -3.61 6.57 -12.24
CA GLN A 178 -2.73 6.84 -11.10
C GLN A 178 -1.50 5.95 -11.09
N LEU A 179 -1.51 4.80 -11.75
CA LEU A 179 -0.37 3.88 -11.76
C LEU A 179 0.90 4.55 -12.28
N ALA A 180 0.77 5.42 -13.30
CA ALA A 180 1.90 6.16 -13.87
C ALA A 180 2.58 7.14 -12.88
N ALA A 181 1.95 7.45 -11.75
CA ALA A 181 2.52 8.31 -10.71
C ALA A 181 3.25 7.52 -9.61
N TRP A 182 3.23 6.18 -9.68
CA TRP A 182 3.83 5.32 -8.69
C TRP A 182 5.23 4.85 -9.08
N THR A 183 6.00 4.53 -8.05
CA THR A 183 7.27 3.81 -8.17
C THR A 183 7.10 2.42 -7.59
N TYR A 184 7.40 1.39 -8.37
CA TYR A 184 7.26 -0.02 -7.97
C TYR A 184 8.25 -0.90 -8.74
N ILE A 185 8.54 -2.09 -8.21
CA ILE A 185 9.38 -3.09 -8.89
C ILE A 185 8.58 -3.69 -10.04
N ASP A 186 9.21 -3.76 -11.23
CA ASP A 186 8.56 -4.31 -12.43
C ASP A 186 8.22 -5.80 -12.21
N PRO A 187 6.95 -6.22 -12.36
CA PRO A 187 6.57 -7.61 -12.17
C PRO A 187 7.18 -8.57 -13.19
N THR A 188 7.61 -8.06 -14.35
CA THR A 188 8.18 -8.86 -15.44
C THR A 188 9.70 -8.91 -15.42
N ASP A 189 10.34 -7.97 -14.72
CA ASP A 189 11.80 -7.91 -14.54
C ASP A 189 12.12 -7.33 -13.15
N ALA A 190 12.33 -8.21 -12.18
CA ALA A 190 12.57 -7.81 -10.79
C ALA A 190 13.79 -6.88 -10.60
N GLY A 191 14.76 -6.91 -11.52
CA GLY A 191 15.90 -5.99 -11.52
C GLY A 191 15.58 -4.57 -11.99
N MET A 192 14.34 -4.31 -12.41
CA MET A 192 13.90 -3.00 -12.91
C MET A 192 12.89 -2.35 -11.96
N ILE A 193 13.00 -1.05 -11.82
CA ILE A 193 12.07 -0.22 -11.04
C ILE A 193 11.36 0.72 -12.02
N VAL A 194 10.04 0.64 -12.05
CA VAL A 194 9.19 1.58 -12.78
C VAL A 194 9.05 2.84 -11.94
N THR A 195 9.27 4.00 -12.55
CA THR A 195 9.10 5.31 -11.92
C THR A 195 8.24 6.21 -12.82
N PRO A 196 7.71 7.34 -12.33
CA PRO A 196 6.98 8.30 -13.16
C PRO A 196 7.80 8.85 -14.34
N ASP A 197 9.13 8.87 -14.23
CA ASP A 197 10.03 9.41 -15.24
C ASP A 197 10.60 8.34 -16.20
N GLY A 198 10.26 7.07 -15.97
CA GLY A 198 10.73 5.92 -16.76
C GLY A 198 11.23 4.77 -15.87
N SER A 199 11.85 3.76 -16.49
CA SER A 199 12.40 2.63 -15.73
C SER A 199 13.88 2.82 -15.44
N ILE A 200 14.31 2.43 -14.23
CA ILE A 200 15.69 2.46 -13.76
C ILE A 200 16.13 1.07 -13.33
N GLU A 201 17.41 0.74 -13.52
CA GLU A 201 17.96 -0.54 -13.08
C GLU A 201 18.24 -0.51 -11.56
N ALA A 202 17.85 -1.55 -10.84
CA ALA A 202 18.17 -1.71 -9.42
C ALA A 202 19.65 -2.11 -9.22
N PRO A 203 20.25 -1.87 -8.04
CA PRO A 203 21.63 -2.25 -7.78
C PRO A 203 21.85 -3.77 -7.63
N CYS A 204 20.78 -4.57 -7.61
CA CYS A 204 20.81 -6.04 -7.58
C CYS A 204 19.64 -6.63 -8.36
N ALA A 205 19.68 -7.95 -8.58
CA ALA A 205 18.66 -8.66 -9.36
C ALA A 205 17.31 -8.83 -8.61
N GLU A 206 17.32 -8.83 -7.27
CA GLU A 206 16.14 -9.06 -6.43
C GLU A 206 16.04 -7.96 -5.35
N PRO A 207 15.73 -6.70 -5.73
CA PRO A 207 15.49 -5.63 -4.78
C PRO A 207 14.17 -5.85 -4.04
N TRP A 208 14.09 -5.34 -2.82
CA TRP A 208 12.89 -5.35 -2.01
C TRP A 208 12.85 -4.13 -1.08
N GLY A 209 11.78 -3.97 -0.29
CA GLY A 209 11.65 -2.85 0.61
C GLY A 209 11.62 -1.50 -0.09
N LEU A 210 11.25 -1.47 -1.39
CA LEU A 210 11.19 -0.25 -2.18
C LEU A 210 10.25 0.77 -1.55
N ARG A 211 10.76 1.97 -1.31
CA ARG A 211 9.99 3.12 -0.82
C ARG A 211 10.33 4.35 -1.65
N ALA A 212 9.31 5.06 -2.11
CA ALA A 212 9.48 6.26 -2.91
C ALA A 212 8.54 7.37 -2.44
N ARG A 213 9.07 8.55 -2.20
CA ARG A 213 8.29 9.73 -1.83
C ARG A 213 9.06 11.02 -2.08
N GLY A 214 8.39 12.05 -2.58
CA GLY A 214 9.01 13.36 -2.77
C GLY A 214 10.19 13.38 -3.74
N GLY A 215 10.24 12.44 -4.70
CA GLY A 215 11.35 12.30 -5.64
C GLY A 215 12.54 11.49 -5.11
N VAL A 216 12.48 11.01 -3.87
CA VAL A 216 13.48 10.11 -3.27
C VAL A 216 13.02 8.68 -3.47
N VAL A 217 13.92 7.82 -3.96
CA VAL A 217 13.71 6.37 -4.12
C VAL A 217 14.76 5.64 -3.29
N ALA A 218 14.32 4.76 -2.42
CA ALA A 218 15.19 3.93 -1.59
C ALA A 218 14.72 2.47 -1.63
N LEU A 219 15.67 1.53 -1.52
CA LEU A 219 15.39 0.09 -1.55
C LEU A 219 16.45 -0.69 -0.78
N ILE A 220 16.19 -1.97 -0.61
CA ILE A 220 17.13 -2.92 -0.03
C ILE A 220 17.57 -3.91 -1.12
N CYS A 221 18.88 -4.11 -1.19
CA CYS A 221 19.55 -5.08 -2.07
C CYS A 221 20.58 -5.86 -1.28
N ASP A 222 20.52 -7.18 -1.34
CA ASP A 222 21.48 -8.07 -0.67
C ASP A 222 21.68 -7.69 0.82
N GLY A 223 20.56 -7.35 1.51
CA GLY A 223 20.56 -6.93 2.91
C GLY A 223 21.16 -5.54 3.18
N SER A 224 21.49 -4.76 2.17
CA SER A 224 22.00 -3.39 2.29
C SER A 224 20.97 -2.38 1.80
N ALA A 225 20.86 -1.23 2.48
CA ALA A 225 19.97 -0.16 2.10
C ALA A 225 20.65 0.82 1.15
N TYR A 226 19.94 1.24 0.12
CA TYR A 226 20.40 2.18 -0.90
C TYR A 226 19.41 3.31 -1.13
N VAL A 227 19.91 4.46 -1.55
CA VAL A 227 19.12 5.57 -2.09
C VAL A 227 19.60 5.88 -3.51
N GLN A 228 18.65 6.22 -4.39
CA GLN A 228 18.98 6.72 -5.71
C GLN A 228 19.46 8.16 -5.61
N ASP A 229 20.66 8.43 -6.12
CA ASP A 229 21.24 9.76 -6.25
C ASP A 229 21.60 9.99 -7.72
N ALA A 230 20.80 10.81 -8.41
CA ALA A 230 20.85 10.99 -9.86
C ALA A 230 20.70 9.64 -10.59
N ASP A 231 21.75 9.18 -11.29
CA ASP A 231 21.76 7.93 -12.05
C ASP A 231 22.48 6.78 -11.32
N GLU A 232 22.88 6.97 -10.05
CA GLU A 232 23.65 5.99 -9.28
C GLU A 232 22.92 5.62 -7.97
N TRP A 233 23.26 4.45 -7.40
CA TRP A 233 22.78 4.01 -6.11
C TRP A 233 23.84 4.23 -5.03
N ALA A 234 23.54 5.08 -4.06
CA ALA A 234 24.41 5.33 -2.92
C ALA A 234 24.03 4.42 -1.73
N PRO A 235 24.99 3.70 -1.12
CA PRO A 235 24.70 2.87 0.04
C PRO A 235 24.44 3.74 1.28
N LEU A 236 23.40 3.36 2.07
CA LEU A 236 23.02 3.99 3.34
C LEU A 236 23.48 3.16 4.54
N VAL A 237 23.14 1.87 4.53
CA VAL A 237 23.51 0.88 5.53
C VAL A 237 23.98 -0.37 4.80
N GLN A 238 25.11 -0.94 5.23
CA GLN A 238 25.68 -2.13 4.64
C GLN A 238 25.42 -3.35 5.52
N GLY A 239 24.59 -4.25 5.01
CA GLY A 239 24.18 -5.47 5.69
C GLY A 239 23.13 -5.25 6.78
N GLY A 240 22.28 -6.24 6.97
CA GLY A 240 21.27 -6.27 8.03
C GLY A 240 20.09 -5.32 7.88
N ALA A 241 19.92 -4.63 6.75
CA ALA A 241 18.75 -3.81 6.50
C ALA A 241 17.47 -4.67 6.44
N ALA A 242 16.42 -4.28 7.17
CA ALA A 242 15.17 -5.03 7.33
C ALA A 242 13.94 -4.24 6.88
N ALA A 243 13.93 -2.91 6.95
CA ALA A 243 12.84 -2.08 6.47
C ALA A 243 13.29 -0.65 6.17
N LEU A 244 12.53 0.03 5.31
CA LEU A 244 12.73 1.41 4.94
C LEU A 244 11.42 2.21 5.07
N SER A 245 11.56 3.51 5.30
CA SER A 245 10.51 4.50 5.14
C SER A 245 11.08 5.79 4.59
N VAL A 246 10.34 6.49 3.74
CA VAL A 246 10.71 7.79 3.18
C VAL A 246 9.62 8.80 3.53
N ASN A 247 9.97 9.94 4.12
CA ASN A 247 9.01 11.00 4.43
C ASN A 247 8.87 12.01 3.27
N ALA A 248 7.92 12.92 3.38
CA ALA A 248 7.66 13.91 2.35
C ALA A 248 8.82 14.95 2.17
N ALA A 249 9.70 15.08 3.15
CA ALA A 249 10.88 15.95 3.08
C ALA A 249 12.10 15.24 2.47
N GLY A 250 12.00 13.92 2.19
CA GLY A 250 13.08 13.13 1.61
C GLY A 250 14.00 12.46 2.63
N ALA A 251 13.73 12.60 3.94
CA ALA A 251 14.47 11.83 4.93
C ALA A 251 14.09 10.35 4.87
N ILE A 252 15.08 9.47 5.04
CA ILE A 252 14.91 8.02 5.00
C ILE A 252 15.16 7.45 6.40
N ALA A 253 14.22 6.66 6.92
CA ALA A 253 14.43 5.84 8.10
C ALA A 253 14.75 4.41 7.68
N ILE A 254 15.70 3.76 8.36
CA ILE A 254 16.20 2.43 8.05
C ILE A 254 16.18 1.61 9.34
N ALA A 255 15.45 0.49 9.33
CA ALA A 255 15.54 -0.54 10.35
C ALA A 255 16.62 -1.55 9.93
N HIS A 256 17.57 -1.84 10.82
CA HIS A 256 18.68 -2.74 10.50
C HIS A 256 19.25 -3.40 11.75
N THR A 257 20.10 -4.41 11.57
CA THR A 257 20.89 -4.97 12.66
C THR A 257 22.14 -4.12 12.89
N ALA A 258 22.52 -3.90 14.16
CA ALA A 258 23.76 -3.22 14.53
C ALA A 258 24.32 -3.80 15.83
N ASP A 259 25.64 -3.81 15.99
CA ASP A 259 26.31 -4.29 17.21
C ASP A 259 25.96 -3.45 18.46
N THR A 260 25.51 -2.22 18.24
CA THR A 260 25.08 -1.23 19.27
C THR A 260 23.69 -1.51 19.83
N CYS A 261 22.88 -2.33 19.15
CA CYS A 261 21.48 -2.59 19.47
C CYS A 261 21.20 -4.10 19.55
N ALA A 262 20.67 -4.58 20.69
CA ALA A 262 20.33 -5.99 20.87
C ALA A 262 19.07 -6.43 20.08
N GLY A 263 18.28 -5.47 19.57
CA GLY A 263 17.12 -5.68 18.73
C GLY A 263 17.32 -5.09 17.33
N VAL A 264 16.39 -4.26 16.91
CA VAL A 264 16.43 -3.56 15.62
C VAL A 264 16.91 -2.12 15.83
N ALA A 265 18.07 -1.79 15.29
CA ALA A 265 18.59 -0.43 15.26
C ALA A 265 17.85 0.40 14.20
N ILE A 266 17.62 1.67 14.50
CA ILE A 266 17.01 2.61 13.59
C ILE A 266 18.00 3.71 13.25
N SER A 267 18.31 3.84 11.97
CA SER A 267 19.09 4.95 11.44
C SER A 267 18.21 5.90 10.62
N ARG A 268 18.61 7.18 10.58
CA ARG A 268 18.02 8.19 9.71
C ARG A 268 19.07 8.73 8.76
N TYR A 269 18.75 8.73 7.49
CA TYR A 269 19.51 9.45 6.47
C TYR A 269 18.81 10.76 6.15
N GLU A 270 19.54 11.84 6.28
CA GLU A 270 19.08 13.20 5.98
C GLU A 270 20.31 14.06 5.62
N ASP A 271 20.19 14.95 4.65
CA ASP A 271 21.26 15.88 4.24
C ASP A 271 22.62 15.19 3.92
N GLY A 272 22.59 13.97 3.39
CA GLY A 272 23.79 13.22 3.00
C GLY A 272 24.50 12.49 4.14
N THR A 273 23.91 12.43 5.34
CA THR A 273 24.44 11.72 6.51
C THR A 273 23.48 10.66 6.99
N THR A 274 24.03 9.54 7.48
CA THR A 274 23.26 8.47 8.13
C THR A 274 23.68 8.40 9.60
N ASP A 275 22.72 8.61 10.51
CA ASP A 275 22.94 8.58 11.94
C ASP A 275 22.00 7.56 12.60
N GLU A 276 22.52 6.74 13.55
CA GLU A 276 21.68 5.89 14.38
C GLU A 276 20.94 6.77 15.39
N ILE A 277 19.61 6.65 15.42
CA ILE A 277 18.74 7.52 16.21
C ILE A 277 17.98 6.79 17.32
N ASP A 278 17.79 5.47 17.21
CA ASP A 278 17.02 4.69 18.19
C ASP A 278 17.38 3.19 18.13
N CYS A 279 16.94 2.43 19.14
CA CYS A 279 17.09 0.98 19.24
C CYS A 279 15.80 0.34 19.77
N ALA A 280 15.13 -0.43 18.93
CA ALA A 280 13.96 -1.24 19.33
C ALA A 280 14.42 -2.56 19.96
N GLU A 281 14.87 -2.54 21.22
CA GLU A 281 15.45 -3.72 21.92
C GLU A 281 14.50 -4.93 21.99
N GLY A 282 13.17 -4.72 21.92
CA GLY A 282 12.16 -5.78 21.96
C GLY A 282 11.79 -6.38 20.60
N ALA A 283 12.30 -5.82 19.50
CA ALA A 283 12.03 -6.33 18.17
C ALA A 283 13.06 -7.41 17.78
N ASP A 284 12.57 -8.50 17.18
CA ASP A 284 13.46 -9.55 16.66
C ASP A 284 13.98 -9.12 15.27
N PRO A 285 15.29 -9.02 15.06
CA PRO A 285 15.86 -8.67 13.75
C PRO A 285 15.58 -9.70 12.64
N GLN A 286 15.12 -10.90 12.98
CA GLN A 286 14.77 -11.95 12.03
C GLN A 286 13.31 -11.86 11.57
N ASP A 287 12.47 -11.10 12.28
CA ASP A 287 11.09 -10.88 11.87
C ASP A 287 11.02 -9.92 10.67
N SER A 288 10.09 -10.18 9.77
CA SER A 288 9.72 -9.20 8.75
C SER A 288 9.28 -7.90 9.43
N ALA A 289 9.73 -6.77 8.89
CA ALA A 289 9.48 -5.47 9.49
C ALA A 289 8.95 -4.45 8.47
N ALA A 290 8.26 -3.43 8.96
CA ALA A 290 7.96 -2.22 8.21
C ALA A 290 8.14 -0.98 9.09
N LEU A 291 8.58 0.11 8.48
CA LEU A 291 8.71 1.43 9.09
C LEU A 291 7.72 2.42 8.47
N ALA A 292 7.25 3.36 9.27
CA ALA A 292 6.52 4.52 8.79
C ALA A 292 6.81 5.77 9.61
N PHE A 293 6.93 6.92 8.96
CA PHE A 293 6.96 8.21 9.63
C PHE A 293 5.56 8.60 10.12
N ALA A 294 5.45 8.99 11.38
CA ALA A 294 4.25 9.53 12.03
C ALA A 294 4.55 10.95 12.55
N GLY A 295 4.63 11.93 11.65
CA GLY A 295 5.20 13.23 11.96
C GLY A 295 6.70 13.13 12.20
N ASP A 296 7.15 13.55 13.41
CA ASP A 296 8.56 13.46 13.80
C ASP A 296 8.93 12.09 14.40
N ALA A 297 7.93 11.33 14.86
CA ALA A 297 8.10 9.97 15.37
C ALA A 297 8.17 8.93 14.25
N LEU A 298 8.67 7.76 14.57
CA LEU A 298 8.67 6.58 13.71
C LEU A 298 7.80 5.48 14.32
N LEU A 299 7.12 4.72 13.47
CA LEU A 299 6.47 3.48 13.85
C LEU A 299 7.22 2.31 13.23
N LEU A 300 7.52 1.31 14.04
CA LEU A 300 8.08 0.03 13.61
C LEU A 300 7.03 -1.07 13.83
N TRP A 301 6.65 -1.76 12.79
CA TRP A 301 5.91 -3.00 12.85
C TRP A 301 6.88 -4.17 12.71
N SER A 302 7.04 -4.96 13.77
CA SER A 302 7.87 -6.18 13.82
C SER A 302 7.11 -7.26 14.57
N GLY A 303 7.16 -8.50 14.10
CA GLY A 303 6.30 -9.56 14.61
C GLY A 303 4.83 -9.18 14.55
N ASP A 304 4.12 -9.27 15.67
CA ASP A 304 2.70 -8.91 15.77
C ASP A 304 2.46 -7.48 16.31
N THR A 305 3.52 -6.74 16.63
CA THR A 305 3.43 -5.47 17.36
C THR A 305 3.85 -4.27 16.52
N VAL A 306 3.19 -3.13 16.78
CA VAL A 306 3.62 -1.81 16.29
C VAL A 306 4.12 -1.02 17.50
N VAL A 307 5.35 -0.53 17.42
CA VAL A 307 5.96 0.30 18.46
C VAL A 307 6.28 1.69 17.94
N THR A 308 6.14 2.69 18.81
CA THR A 308 6.54 4.07 18.50
C THR A 308 7.96 4.31 18.97
N LEU A 309 8.78 4.91 18.12
CA LEU A 309 10.19 5.23 18.30
C LEU A 309 10.42 6.74 18.16
N GLY A 310 11.39 7.30 18.90
CA GLY A 310 11.77 8.71 18.82
C GLY A 310 11.47 9.54 20.04
#